data_6aa66333be90bfe6dae4af70205530fd
#
_entry.id   6aa66333be90bfe6dae4af70205530fd
#
_cell.length_a   1.000
_cell.length_b   1.000
_cell.length_c   1.000
_cell.angle_alpha   90.00
_cell.angle_beta   90.00
_cell.angle_gamma   90.00
#
_symmetry.space_group_name_H-M   'P 1'
#
loop_
_entity.id
_entity.type
_entity.pdbx_description
1 polymer ?
#
loop_
_entity_poly.entity_id
_entity_poly.type
_entity_poly.pdbx_seq_one_letter_code
_entity_poly.pdbx_strand_id
1 'polypeptide(L)'
;NVELYVGSELDTGQILEFGFQNICIATGAGWRADGVSRQHVVPIPADAAMPVYTPDDIMAGRLPKGRVVIYDDDHYYMGGVMAELLAQQGCDVTLVTPAPYVSDWTRNTLEQHAIHRRLVLAGVRIVLNRGVTALLADGVETNCSYTDMREVTPCDAVVIVGSRRSHDALYHDLMARQAEW
;
A
#
# COMPACT_ATOMS: atom_id res chain seq x y z
N ASN A 1 31.65 6.21 -17.17
CA ASN A 1 31.45 7.26 -16.17
C ASN A 1 29.96 7.55 -16.06
N VAL A 2 29.48 7.83 -14.85
CA VAL A 2 28.11 8.26 -14.57
C VAL A 2 28.19 9.64 -13.96
N GLU A 3 27.45 10.60 -14.53
CA GLU A 3 27.27 11.93 -13.95
C GLU A 3 25.98 11.94 -13.16
N LEU A 4 26.02 12.44 -11.92
CA LEU A 4 24.90 12.48 -11.01
C LEU A 4 24.52 13.92 -10.71
N TYR A 5 23.28 14.29 -11.01
CA TYR A 5 22.71 15.59 -10.70
C TYR A 5 21.62 15.41 -9.62
N VAL A 6 21.93 15.76 -8.38
CA VAL A 6 21.01 15.70 -7.25
C VAL A 6 20.27 17.01 -7.08
N GLY A 7 19.01 16.94 -6.61
CA GLY A 7 18.20 18.13 -6.37
C GLY A 7 17.72 18.84 -7.64
N SER A 8 17.81 18.19 -8.80
CA SER A 8 17.32 18.70 -10.08
C SER A 8 16.12 17.88 -10.53
N GLU A 9 14.95 18.48 -10.55
CA GLU A 9 13.77 17.94 -11.21
C GLU A 9 13.74 18.48 -12.64
N LEU A 10 13.74 17.57 -13.63
CA LEU A 10 13.78 17.92 -15.04
C LEU A 10 12.40 17.71 -15.67
N ASP A 11 11.96 18.66 -16.46
CA ASP A 11 10.80 18.51 -17.33
C ASP A 11 11.19 17.88 -18.69
N THR A 12 10.18 17.52 -19.48
CA THR A 12 10.35 16.88 -20.79
C THR A 12 11.21 17.71 -21.75
N GLY A 13 11.05 19.05 -21.78
CA GLY A 13 11.83 19.94 -22.62
C GLY A 13 13.32 19.87 -22.29
N GLN A 14 13.64 20.02 -21.02
CA GLN A 14 15.02 19.95 -20.51
C GLN A 14 15.69 18.58 -20.78
N ILE A 15 14.92 17.49 -20.66
CA ILE A 15 15.43 16.15 -20.96
C ILE A 15 15.77 16.01 -22.45
N LEU A 16 14.92 16.53 -23.33
CA LEU A 16 15.14 16.47 -24.78
C LEU A 16 16.34 17.32 -25.23
N GLU A 17 16.65 18.41 -24.54
CA GLU A 17 17.83 19.24 -24.82
C GLU A 17 19.16 18.48 -24.68
N PHE A 18 19.22 17.42 -23.87
CA PHE A 18 20.43 16.56 -23.77
C PHE A 18 20.68 15.72 -25.02
N GLY A 19 19.69 15.50 -25.89
CA GLY A 19 19.83 14.75 -27.14
C GLY A 19 20.16 13.27 -26.96
N PHE A 20 19.79 12.65 -25.82
CA PHE A 20 19.99 11.22 -25.57
C PHE A 20 19.01 10.36 -26.38
N GLN A 21 19.53 9.28 -26.98
CA GLN A 21 18.71 8.31 -27.72
C GLN A 21 17.92 7.34 -26.85
N ASN A 22 18.32 7.19 -25.59
CA ASN A 22 17.68 6.29 -24.64
C ASN A 22 17.47 7.02 -23.32
N ILE A 23 16.23 7.00 -22.82
CA ILE A 23 15.82 7.64 -21.58
C ILE A 23 15.22 6.57 -20.67
N CYS A 24 15.80 6.38 -19.49
CA CYS A 24 15.26 5.52 -18.43
C CYS A 24 14.51 6.37 -17.41
N ILE A 25 13.22 6.08 -17.21
CA ILE A 25 12.36 6.77 -16.24
C ILE A 25 12.19 5.88 -15.02
N ALA A 26 12.53 6.41 -13.84
CA ALA A 26 12.42 5.71 -12.56
C ALA A 26 11.76 6.62 -11.50
N THR A 27 10.63 7.22 -11.85
CA THR A 27 9.90 8.22 -11.06
C THR A 27 9.08 7.63 -9.90
N GLY A 28 9.11 6.30 -9.75
CA GLY A 28 8.43 5.61 -8.66
C GLY A 28 6.92 5.49 -8.83
N ALA A 29 6.24 5.25 -7.72
CA ALA A 29 4.80 5.04 -7.67
C ALA A 29 4.25 5.40 -6.28
N GLY A 30 3.02 5.90 -6.20
CA GLY A 30 2.30 6.15 -4.96
C GLY A 30 1.32 5.03 -4.62
N TRP A 31 1.06 4.80 -3.34
CA TRP A 31 0.07 3.84 -2.89
C TRP A 31 -1.36 4.31 -3.15
N ARG A 32 -2.22 3.39 -3.53
CA ARG A 32 -3.64 3.66 -3.78
C ARG A 32 -4.44 3.58 -2.48
N ALA A 33 -5.27 4.60 -2.24
CA ALA A 33 -6.17 4.65 -1.08
C ALA A 33 -7.55 4.04 -1.37
N ASP A 34 -7.85 3.72 -2.64
CA ASP A 34 -9.18 3.26 -3.07
C ASP A 34 -9.38 1.74 -2.94
N GLY A 35 -8.38 1.02 -2.47
CA GLY A 35 -8.44 -0.43 -2.27
C GLY A 35 -8.29 -1.27 -3.54
N VAL A 36 -8.12 -0.66 -4.72
CA VAL A 36 -7.76 -1.44 -5.93
C VAL A 36 -6.45 -2.17 -5.68
N SER A 37 -6.48 -3.49 -5.86
CA SER A 37 -5.40 -4.37 -5.44
C SER A 37 -5.47 -5.70 -6.20
N ARG A 38 -4.88 -6.76 -5.68
CA ARG A 38 -4.91 -8.10 -6.30
C ARG A 38 -6.31 -8.70 -6.30
N GLN A 39 -7.07 -8.50 -5.21
CA GLN A 39 -8.44 -9.00 -5.09
C GLN A 39 -9.49 -8.05 -5.68
N HIS A 40 -9.21 -6.77 -5.73
CA HIS A 40 -10.17 -5.74 -6.15
C HIS A 40 -9.69 -5.01 -7.40
N VAL A 41 -10.33 -5.30 -8.53
CA VAL A 41 -10.08 -4.60 -9.81
C VAL A 41 -10.81 -3.25 -9.92
N VAL A 42 -11.74 -2.99 -8.99
CA VAL A 42 -12.47 -1.73 -8.83
C VAL A 42 -12.32 -1.22 -7.40
N PRO A 43 -12.52 0.09 -7.15
CA PRO A 43 -12.45 0.65 -5.80
C PRO A 43 -13.39 -0.07 -4.82
N ILE A 44 -12.92 -0.27 -3.59
CA ILE A 44 -13.74 -0.78 -2.49
C ILE A 44 -14.77 0.30 -2.12
N PRO A 45 -16.07 -0.04 -1.97
CA PRO A 45 -17.06 0.89 -1.45
C PRO A 45 -16.63 1.45 -0.09
N ALA A 46 -16.60 2.77 0.05
CA ALA A 46 -16.12 3.42 1.26
C ALA A 46 -17.11 4.51 1.71
N ASP A 47 -17.45 4.50 3.00
CA ASP A 47 -18.13 5.60 3.63
C ASP A 47 -17.17 6.79 3.77
N ALA A 48 -17.65 8.00 3.45
CA ALA A 48 -16.83 9.21 3.49
C ALA A 48 -16.36 9.60 4.91
N ALA A 49 -17.00 9.06 5.95
CA ALA A 49 -16.62 9.29 7.34
C ALA A 49 -15.44 8.44 7.79
N MET A 50 -15.12 7.33 7.07
CA MET A 50 -14.00 6.46 7.42
C MET A 50 -12.67 7.09 7.00
N PRO A 51 -11.75 7.40 7.94
CA PRO A 51 -10.42 7.88 7.61
C PRO A 51 -9.59 6.76 6.96
N VAL A 52 -9.15 6.99 5.73
CA VAL A 52 -8.32 6.05 4.96
C VAL A 52 -6.91 6.60 4.82
N TYR A 53 -5.94 5.77 5.12
CA TYR A 53 -4.51 6.04 5.01
C TYR A 53 -3.83 5.06 4.05
N THR A 54 -2.69 5.47 3.55
CA THR A 54 -1.78 4.64 2.77
C THR A 54 -0.41 4.58 3.46
N PRO A 55 0.49 3.67 3.05
CA PRO A 55 1.88 3.72 3.51
C PRO A 55 2.57 5.06 3.26
N ASP A 56 2.24 5.77 2.16
CA ASP A 56 2.78 7.11 1.88
C ASP A 56 2.35 8.12 2.95
N ASP A 57 1.10 8.06 3.42
CA ASP A 57 0.60 8.90 4.50
C ASP A 57 1.37 8.67 5.80
N ILE A 58 1.55 7.38 6.15
CA ILE A 58 2.27 6.99 7.36
C ILE A 58 3.73 7.44 7.31
N MET A 59 4.41 7.23 6.17
CA MET A 59 5.80 7.67 5.97
C MET A 59 5.94 9.20 5.96
N ALA A 60 4.90 9.94 5.56
CA ALA A 60 4.83 11.39 5.66
C ALA A 60 4.50 11.91 7.09
N GLY A 61 4.38 11.00 8.08
CA GLY A 61 4.07 11.33 9.48
C GLY A 61 2.58 11.55 9.77
N ARG A 62 1.68 11.28 8.83
CA ARG A 62 0.24 11.29 9.07
C ARG A 62 -0.19 9.97 9.68
N LEU A 63 -0.23 9.90 10.99
CA LEU A 63 -0.49 8.66 11.73
C LEU A 63 -1.96 8.60 12.20
N PRO A 64 -2.67 7.48 11.95
CA PRO A 64 -3.96 7.21 12.57
C PRO A 64 -3.81 7.01 14.09
N LYS A 65 -4.94 7.04 14.80
CA LYS A 65 -5.02 6.77 16.25
C LYS A 65 -6.17 5.82 16.54
N GLY A 66 -6.15 5.24 17.75
CA GLY A 66 -7.21 4.35 18.21
C GLY A 66 -7.11 2.95 17.60
N ARG A 67 -8.25 2.39 17.20
CA ARG A 67 -8.36 1.08 16.56
C ARG A 67 -8.10 1.23 15.08
N VAL A 68 -7.08 0.55 14.57
CA VAL A 68 -6.66 0.67 13.16
C VAL A 68 -6.72 -0.70 12.50
N VAL A 69 -7.47 -0.79 11.40
CA VAL A 69 -7.40 -1.95 10.50
C VAL A 69 -6.38 -1.68 9.42
N ILE A 70 -5.44 -2.59 9.23
CA ILE A 70 -4.54 -2.62 8.08
C ILE A 70 -5.03 -3.71 7.14
N TYR A 71 -5.42 -3.33 5.94
CA TYR A 71 -5.74 -4.27 4.87
C TYR A 71 -4.52 -4.50 3.99
N ASP A 72 -3.91 -5.69 4.11
CA ASP A 72 -2.73 -6.09 3.36
C ASP A 72 -3.09 -7.05 2.21
N ASP A 73 -3.14 -6.52 0.99
CA ASP A 73 -3.27 -7.26 -0.27
C ASP A 73 -2.02 -7.11 -1.17
N ASP A 74 -0.95 -6.50 -0.66
CA ASP A 74 0.40 -6.51 -1.27
C ASP A 74 1.14 -7.81 -0.97
N HIS A 75 0.88 -8.39 0.20
CA HIS A 75 1.42 -9.67 0.68
C HIS A 75 2.94 -9.70 0.88
N TYR A 76 3.61 -8.55 0.89
CA TYR A 76 5.06 -8.48 1.07
C TYR A 76 5.42 -7.82 2.41
N TYR A 77 6.40 -6.92 2.46
CA TYR A 77 6.84 -6.35 3.75
C TYR A 77 5.92 -5.26 4.29
N MET A 78 5.27 -4.48 3.42
CA MET A 78 4.70 -3.19 3.80
C MET A 78 3.57 -3.31 4.83
N GLY A 79 2.65 -4.26 4.66
CA GLY A 79 1.57 -4.49 5.64
C GLY A 79 2.11 -4.80 7.04
N GLY A 80 3.09 -5.69 7.13
CA GLY A 80 3.74 -6.03 8.40
C GLY A 80 4.50 -4.87 9.03
N VAL A 81 5.24 -4.08 8.22
CA VAL A 81 5.99 -2.92 8.69
C VAL A 81 5.05 -1.84 9.25
N MET A 82 3.94 -1.55 8.53
CA MET A 82 2.93 -0.59 9.01
C MET A 82 2.28 -1.06 10.31
N ALA A 83 1.97 -2.36 10.42
CA ALA A 83 1.36 -2.93 11.62
C ALA A 83 2.29 -2.84 12.83
N GLU A 84 3.55 -3.18 12.68
CA GLU A 84 4.56 -3.08 13.73
C GLU A 84 4.75 -1.62 14.17
N LEU A 85 4.89 -0.69 13.23
CA LEU A 85 5.04 0.74 13.52
C LEU A 85 3.85 1.30 14.29
N LEU A 86 2.62 1.06 13.81
CA LEU A 86 1.42 1.62 14.43
C LEU A 86 1.15 1.02 15.82
N ALA A 87 1.43 -0.27 16.02
CA ALA A 87 1.37 -0.90 17.34
C ALA A 87 2.37 -0.26 18.32
N GLN A 88 3.60 0.03 17.87
CA GLN A 88 4.62 0.74 18.67
C GLN A 88 4.19 2.19 19.00
N GLN A 89 3.37 2.81 18.15
CA GLN A 89 2.77 4.14 18.41
C GLN A 89 1.53 4.09 19.32
N GLY A 90 1.15 2.91 19.82
CA GLY A 90 0.05 2.72 20.77
C GLY A 90 -1.32 2.56 20.12
N CYS A 91 -1.40 2.27 18.82
CA CYS A 91 -2.65 1.90 18.18
C CYS A 91 -3.05 0.46 18.51
N ASP A 92 -4.36 0.20 18.59
CA ASP A 92 -4.93 -1.16 18.62
C ASP A 92 -5.04 -1.66 17.19
N VAL A 93 -4.08 -2.47 16.75
CA VAL A 93 -3.92 -2.84 15.33
C VAL A 93 -4.50 -4.20 15.02
N THR A 94 -5.38 -4.26 14.02
CA THR A 94 -5.83 -5.49 13.37
C THR A 94 -5.30 -5.54 11.93
N LEU A 95 -4.48 -6.53 11.60
CA LEU A 95 -4.03 -6.78 10.23
C LEU A 95 -4.94 -7.81 9.58
N VAL A 96 -5.59 -7.43 8.49
CA VAL A 96 -6.48 -8.27 7.67
C VAL A 96 -5.80 -8.56 6.34
N THR A 97 -5.75 -9.81 5.93
CA THR A 97 -5.23 -10.20 4.63
C THR A 97 -6.02 -11.38 4.03
N PRO A 98 -6.26 -11.40 2.71
CA PRO A 98 -6.85 -12.55 2.03
C PRO A 98 -5.90 -13.75 1.93
N ALA A 99 -4.60 -13.53 2.17
CA ALA A 99 -3.60 -14.59 2.16
C ALA A 99 -3.71 -15.52 3.37
N PRO A 100 -3.20 -16.77 3.25
CA PRO A 100 -3.16 -17.73 4.36
C PRO A 100 -2.08 -17.41 5.40
N TYR A 101 -1.18 -16.47 5.13
CA TYR A 101 -0.13 -16.00 6.03
C TYR A 101 0.03 -14.50 5.92
N VAL A 102 0.40 -13.86 7.03
CA VAL A 102 0.87 -12.47 7.01
C VAL A 102 2.14 -12.38 6.15
N SER A 103 2.21 -11.36 5.29
CA SER A 103 3.36 -11.14 4.40
C SER A 103 3.76 -12.42 3.64
N ASP A 104 2.78 -13.11 3.05
CA ASP A 104 2.92 -14.48 2.52
C ASP A 104 4.09 -14.64 1.53
N TRP A 105 4.39 -13.62 0.72
CA TRP A 105 5.49 -13.67 -0.24
C TRP A 105 6.87 -13.68 0.41
N THR A 106 6.99 -13.26 1.67
CA THR A 106 8.26 -13.33 2.41
C THR A 106 8.63 -14.76 2.84
N ARG A 107 7.78 -15.74 2.55
CA ARG A 107 8.16 -17.16 2.62
C ARG A 107 9.29 -17.49 1.65
N ASN A 108 9.32 -16.82 0.49
CA ASN A 108 10.39 -17.00 -0.50
C ASN A 108 11.74 -16.44 -0.02
N THR A 109 11.73 -15.48 0.90
CA THR A 109 12.94 -14.92 1.52
C THR A 109 13.24 -15.52 2.90
N LEU A 110 12.43 -16.49 3.34
CA LEU A 110 12.53 -17.19 4.64
C LEU A 110 12.29 -16.26 5.85
N GLU A 111 11.66 -15.10 5.68
CA GLU A 111 11.46 -14.11 6.74
C GLU A 111 10.04 -14.15 7.33
N GLN A 112 9.08 -14.79 6.67
CA GLN A 112 7.68 -14.79 7.05
C GLN A 112 7.46 -15.17 8.53
N HIS A 113 8.12 -16.21 9.01
CA HIS A 113 7.99 -16.66 10.40
C HIS A 113 8.48 -15.58 11.38
N ALA A 114 9.58 -14.90 11.08
CA ALA A 114 10.13 -13.84 11.92
C ALA A 114 9.22 -12.60 11.93
N ILE A 115 8.62 -12.25 10.79
CA ILE A 115 7.65 -11.16 10.67
C ILE A 115 6.42 -11.48 11.52
N HIS A 116 5.81 -12.65 11.32
CA HIS A 116 4.62 -13.08 12.07
C HIS A 116 4.88 -13.04 13.59
N ARG A 117 6.03 -13.59 14.03
CA ARG A 117 6.43 -13.57 15.44
C ARG A 117 6.50 -12.14 16.00
N ARG A 118 7.10 -11.18 15.27
CA ARG A 118 7.20 -9.79 15.72
C ARG A 118 5.81 -9.15 15.89
N LEU A 119 4.90 -9.38 14.95
CA LEU A 119 3.54 -8.86 15.01
C LEU A 119 2.76 -9.41 16.21
N VAL A 120 2.87 -10.71 16.47
CA VAL A 120 2.25 -11.34 17.66
C VAL A 120 2.82 -10.74 18.94
N LEU A 121 4.14 -10.55 19.04
CA LEU A 121 4.78 -9.94 20.21
C LEU A 121 4.44 -8.45 20.39
N ALA A 122 4.14 -7.75 19.29
CA ALA A 122 3.66 -6.37 19.31
C ALA A 122 2.16 -6.25 19.65
N GLY A 123 1.45 -7.38 19.86
CA GLY A 123 0.04 -7.39 20.18
C GLY A 123 -0.90 -7.16 18.99
N VAL A 124 -0.39 -7.25 17.77
CA VAL A 124 -1.22 -7.11 16.55
C VAL A 124 -2.17 -8.28 16.41
N ARG A 125 -3.47 -7.99 16.28
CA ARG A 125 -4.48 -9.00 15.92
C ARG A 125 -4.34 -9.34 14.43
N ILE A 126 -4.15 -10.61 14.11
CA ILE A 126 -3.98 -11.08 12.74
C ILE A 126 -5.23 -11.83 12.29
N VAL A 127 -5.81 -11.41 11.17
CA VAL A 127 -7.00 -11.99 10.53
C VAL A 127 -6.63 -12.41 9.11
N LEU A 128 -6.54 -13.71 8.91
CA LEU A 128 -6.11 -14.35 7.67
C LEU A 128 -7.31 -14.83 6.84
N ASN A 129 -7.09 -15.06 5.55
CA ASN A 129 -8.08 -15.59 4.61
C ASN A 129 -9.36 -14.74 4.55
N ARG A 130 -9.22 -13.42 4.69
CA ARG A 130 -10.34 -12.48 4.58
C ARG A 130 -9.98 -11.29 3.69
N GLY A 131 -10.82 -11.03 2.70
CA GLY A 131 -10.80 -9.80 1.89
C GLY A 131 -11.69 -8.72 2.51
N VAL A 132 -11.34 -7.46 2.31
CA VAL A 132 -12.18 -6.32 2.69
C VAL A 132 -13.20 -6.07 1.58
N THR A 133 -14.49 -5.96 1.90
CA THR A 133 -15.57 -5.75 0.92
C THR A 133 -16.20 -4.36 0.98
N ALA A 134 -16.12 -3.69 2.15
CA ALA A 134 -16.57 -2.32 2.31
C ALA A 134 -15.87 -1.64 3.49
N LEU A 135 -15.65 -0.34 3.38
CA LEU A 135 -15.27 0.53 4.49
C LEU A 135 -16.53 1.24 4.99
N LEU A 136 -16.93 0.95 6.23
CA LEU A 136 -18.11 1.52 6.88
C LEU A 136 -17.69 2.75 7.70
N ALA A 137 -18.63 3.53 8.19
CA ALA A 137 -18.33 4.73 8.99
C ALA A 137 -17.55 4.43 10.29
N ASP A 138 -17.71 3.23 10.86
CA ASP A 138 -17.15 2.83 12.16
C ASP A 138 -16.45 1.46 12.14
N GLY A 139 -16.17 0.92 10.95
CA GLY A 139 -15.54 -0.39 10.81
C GLY A 139 -15.29 -0.82 9.37
N VAL A 140 -14.79 -2.03 9.21
CA VAL A 140 -14.48 -2.66 7.93
C VAL A 140 -15.28 -3.95 7.79
N GLU A 141 -16.04 -4.07 6.71
CA GLU A 141 -16.67 -5.34 6.34
C GLU A 141 -15.66 -6.22 5.62
N THR A 142 -15.56 -7.47 6.05
CA THR A 142 -14.70 -8.49 5.44
C THR A 142 -15.50 -9.70 5.03
N ASN A 143 -15.04 -10.42 4.01
CA ASN A 143 -15.56 -11.74 3.65
C ASN A 143 -14.49 -12.82 3.77
N CYS A 144 -14.90 -14.03 4.08
CA CYS A 144 -14.01 -15.19 4.08
C CYS A 144 -13.62 -15.57 2.64
N SER A 145 -12.33 -15.83 2.39
CA SER A 145 -11.82 -16.22 1.06
C SER A 145 -12.37 -17.58 0.56
N TYR A 146 -12.94 -18.39 1.44
CA TYR A 146 -13.46 -19.73 1.12
C TYR A 146 -14.99 -19.83 1.15
N THR A 147 -15.66 -18.85 1.74
CA THR A 147 -17.11 -18.84 1.93
C THR A 147 -17.62 -17.40 1.76
N ASP A 148 -18.95 -17.24 1.67
CA ASP A 148 -19.56 -15.91 1.62
C ASP A 148 -19.82 -15.31 3.02
N MET A 149 -19.24 -15.88 4.08
CA MET A 149 -19.41 -15.36 5.45
C MET A 149 -18.77 -14.01 5.60
N ARG A 150 -19.57 -13.01 5.95
CA ARG A 150 -19.16 -11.64 6.23
C ARG A 150 -19.03 -11.39 7.72
N GLU A 151 -18.13 -10.47 8.06
CA GLU A 151 -17.90 -10.02 9.42
C GLU A 151 -17.48 -8.55 9.40
N VAL A 152 -17.93 -7.80 10.39
CA VAL A 152 -17.51 -6.40 10.57
C VAL A 152 -16.50 -6.33 11.71
N THR A 153 -15.34 -5.75 11.40
CA THR A 153 -14.32 -5.41 12.40
C THR A 153 -14.44 -3.91 12.70
N PRO A 154 -14.82 -3.52 13.94
CA PRO A 154 -14.90 -2.11 14.31
C PRO A 154 -13.51 -1.47 14.30
N CYS A 155 -13.40 -0.27 13.71
CA CYS A 155 -12.17 0.51 13.70
C CYS A 155 -12.45 2.00 13.55
N ASP A 156 -11.45 2.81 13.89
CA ASP A 156 -11.49 4.27 13.81
C ASP A 156 -10.73 4.80 12.57
N ALA A 157 -9.93 3.95 11.94
CA ALA A 157 -9.19 4.25 10.71
C ALA A 157 -8.77 2.96 9.98
N VAL A 158 -8.54 3.10 8.67
CA VAL A 158 -8.05 2.01 7.81
C VAL A 158 -6.76 2.42 7.12
N VAL A 159 -5.79 1.52 7.07
CA VAL A 159 -4.59 1.64 6.22
C VAL A 159 -4.70 0.64 5.08
N ILE A 160 -4.71 1.11 3.84
CA ILE A 160 -4.76 0.27 2.65
C ILE A 160 -3.35 0.00 2.13
N VAL A 161 -2.96 -1.26 2.11
CA VAL A 161 -1.69 -1.76 1.56
C VAL A 161 -2.03 -2.70 0.41
N GLY A 162 -2.36 -2.12 -0.74
CA GLY A 162 -2.82 -2.88 -1.91
C GLY A 162 -1.90 -2.70 -3.12
N SER A 163 -2.32 -1.93 -4.08
CA SER A 163 -1.52 -1.63 -5.28
C SER A 163 -0.95 -0.21 -5.28
N ARG A 164 -0.05 0.03 -6.22
CA ARG A 164 0.56 1.33 -6.46
C ARG A 164 0.20 1.83 -7.84
N ARG A 165 0.16 3.15 -8.00
CA ARG A 165 0.01 3.82 -9.29
C ARG A 165 1.32 4.51 -9.63
N SER A 166 1.85 4.20 -10.82
CA SER A 166 3.08 4.81 -11.32
C SER A 166 2.98 6.33 -11.43
N HIS A 167 4.05 7.03 -11.13
CA HIS A 167 4.22 8.44 -11.47
C HIS A 167 4.72 8.52 -12.91
N ASP A 168 3.81 8.40 -13.88
CA ASP A 168 4.09 8.20 -15.30
C ASP A 168 3.84 9.43 -16.17
N ALA A 169 3.57 10.59 -15.59
CA ALA A 169 3.32 11.83 -16.32
C ALA A 169 4.48 12.15 -17.30
N LEU A 170 5.71 12.11 -16.79
CA LEU A 170 6.91 12.35 -17.62
C LEU A 170 7.04 11.36 -18.79
N TYR A 171 6.67 10.09 -18.58
CA TYR A 171 6.65 9.10 -19.64
C TYR A 171 5.64 9.47 -20.74
N HIS A 172 4.43 9.83 -20.36
CA HIS A 172 3.39 10.21 -21.32
C HIS A 172 3.75 11.49 -22.08
N ASP A 173 4.35 12.47 -21.42
CA ASP A 173 4.81 13.70 -22.05
C ASP A 173 5.94 13.44 -23.05
N LEU A 174 6.92 12.60 -22.71
CA LEU A 174 7.98 12.20 -23.64
C LEU A 174 7.43 11.41 -24.83
N MET A 175 6.50 10.47 -24.59
CA MET A 175 5.87 9.70 -25.67
C MET A 175 5.05 10.58 -26.61
N ALA A 176 4.39 11.62 -26.11
CA ALA A 176 3.67 12.59 -26.94
C ALA A 176 4.61 13.39 -27.87
N ARG A 177 5.88 13.49 -27.50
CA ARG A 177 6.94 14.19 -28.27
C ARG A 177 7.95 13.23 -28.92
N GLN A 178 7.57 11.96 -29.12
CA GLN A 178 8.48 10.91 -29.64
C GLN A 178 9.13 11.26 -30.99
N ALA A 179 8.53 12.13 -31.80
CA ALA A 179 9.13 12.58 -33.07
C ALA A 179 10.34 13.51 -32.89
N GLU A 180 10.61 13.98 -31.65
CA GLU A 180 11.70 14.91 -31.34
C GLU A 180 12.99 14.18 -30.84
N TRP A 181 12.93 12.86 -30.72
CA TRP A 181 14.06 12.04 -30.21
C TRP A 181 14.06 10.61 -30.77
#